data_03a3ba87ce4b4908fce71101b3f1f509
#
_entry.id   03a3ba87ce4b4908fce71101b3f1f509
#
_cell.length_a   1.000
_cell.length_b   1.000
_cell.length_c   1.000
_cell.angle_alpha   90.00
_cell.angle_beta   90.00
_cell.angle_gamma   90.00
#
_symmetry.space_group_name_H-M   'P 1'
#
loop_
_entity.id
_entity.type
_entity.pdbx_description
1 polymer ?
#
loop_
_entity_poly.entity_id
_entity_poly.type
_entity_poly.pdbx_seq_one_letter_code
_entity_poly.pdbx_strand_id
1 'polypeptide(L)' 'MERYFTELGAERSQEGFKLSETLSALFIAKRILWEYVLSQGLLDTALDLYQALDLVNRVRLFFDKAAYYIAVGYENGT' A
#
# COMPACT_ATOMS: atom_id res chain seq x y z
N MET A 1 0.86 1.43 13.00
CA MET A 1 0.57 1.39 11.56
C MET A 1 -0.91 1.59 11.26
N GLU A 2 -1.80 0.88 11.94
CA GLU A 2 -3.25 1.03 11.77
C GLU A 2 -3.71 2.46 12.00
N ARG A 3 -3.23 3.03 13.09
CA ARG A 3 -3.57 4.40 13.48
C ARG A 3 -3.13 5.42 12.44
N TYR A 4 -1.92 5.23 11.89
CA TYR A 4 -1.39 6.12 10.87
C TYR A 4 -2.29 6.16 9.64
N PHE A 5 -2.67 5.01 9.12
CA PHE A 5 -3.49 4.95 7.90
C PHE A 5 -4.93 5.39 8.17
N THR A 6 -5.46 5.10 9.35
CA THR A 6 -6.78 5.59 9.73
C THR A 6 -6.80 7.11 9.82
N GLU A 7 -5.78 7.70 10.45
CA GLU A 7 -5.65 9.15 10.54
C GLU A 7 -5.43 9.77 9.17
N LEU A 8 -4.62 9.14 8.32
CA LEU A 8 -4.38 9.62 6.96
C LEU A 8 -5.69 9.66 6.17
N GLY A 9 -6.49 8.60 6.25
CA GLY A 9 -7.80 8.56 5.57
C GLY A 9 -8.73 9.65 6.07
N ALA A 10 -8.79 9.86 7.39
CA ALA A 10 -9.61 10.90 7.97
C ALA A 10 -9.16 12.30 7.52
N GLU A 11 -7.86 12.56 7.50
CA GLU A 11 -7.31 13.83 7.03
C GLU A 11 -7.65 14.09 5.57
N ARG A 12 -7.48 13.09 4.71
CA ARG A 12 -7.77 13.23 3.27
C ARG A 12 -9.27 13.45 3.03
N SER A 13 -10.12 12.80 3.81
CA SER A 13 -11.56 13.02 3.75
C SER A 13 -11.90 14.47 4.12
N GLN A 14 -11.29 14.99 5.17
CA GLN A 14 -11.51 16.37 5.61
C GLN A 14 -10.99 17.40 4.59
N GLU A 15 -9.92 17.07 3.87
CA GLU A 15 -9.36 17.92 2.82
C GLU A 15 -10.20 17.90 1.53
N GLY A 16 -11.22 17.07 1.46
CA GLY A 16 -12.10 16.98 0.31
C GLY A 16 -11.66 16.01 -0.76
N PHE A 17 -10.62 15.22 -0.51
CA PHE A 17 -10.20 14.16 -1.43
C PHE A 17 -11.20 13.01 -1.41
N LYS A 18 -11.51 12.48 -2.58
CA LYS A 18 -12.35 11.29 -2.67
C LYS A 18 -11.54 10.07 -2.25
N LEU A 19 -12.23 9.09 -1.65
CA LEU A 19 -11.59 7.82 -1.28
C LEU A 19 -10.89 7.18 -2.49
N SER A 20 -11.53 7.20 -3.66
CA SER A 20 -10.95 6.64 -4.88
C SER A 20 -9.64 7.32 -5.26
N GLU A 21 -9.50 8.63 -5.04
CA GLU A 21 -8.28 9.35 -5.33
C GLU A 21 -7.15 8.92 -4.39
N THR A 22 -7.44 8.80 -3.10
CA THR A 22 -6.46 8.37 -2.11
C THR A 22 -6.03 6.92 -2.35
N LEU A 23 -6.96 6.02 -2.63
CA LEU A 23 -6.64 4.63 -2.95
C LEU A 23 -5.87 4.51 -4.26
N SER A 24 -6.19 5.34 -5.25
CA SER A 24 -5.47 5.35 -6.51
C SER A 24 -4.00 5.73 -6.31
N ALA A 25 -3.73 6.73 -5.47
CA ALA A 25 -2.37 7.11 -5.12
C ALA A 25 -1.63 5.97 -4.42
N LEU A 26 -2.32 5.25 -3.52
CA LEU A 26 -1.74 4.09 -2.84
C LEU A 26 -1.36 2.98 -3.83
N PHE A 27 -2.24 2.68 -4.80
CA PHE A 27 -1.98 1.64 -5.79
C PHE A 27 -0.87 2.04 -6.76
N ILE A 28 -0.76 3.33 -7.10
CA ILE A 28 0.36 3.82 -7.90
C ILE A 28 1.67 3.64 -7.14
N ALA A 29 1.69 3.96 -5.86
CA ALA A 29 2.88 3.76 -5.02
C ALA A 29 3.28 2.29 -4.97
N LYS A 30 2.30 1.38 -4.85
CA LYS A 30 2.53 -0.06 -4.88
C LYS A 30 3.17 -0.50 -6.19
N ARG A 31 2.66 0.01 -7.32
CA ARG A 31 3.21 -0.33 -8.63
C ARG A 31 4.66 0.16 -8.78
N ILE A 32 4.94 1.38 -8.35
CA ILE A 32 6.29 1.93 -8.41
C ILE A 32 7.25 1.10 -7.56
N LEU A 33 6.81 0.68 -6.38
CA LEU A 33 7.61 -0.19 -5.52
C LEU A 33 7.94 -1.50 -6.21
N TRP A 34 6.95 -2.14 -6.87
CA TRP A 34 7.18 -3.39 -7.60
C TRP A 34 8.15 -3.22 -8.76
N GLU A 35 8.03 -2.15 -9.52
CA GLU A 35 8.95 -1.86 -10.61
C GLU A 35 10.37 -1.71 -10.08
N TYR A 36 10.54 -1.03 -8.95
CA TYR A 36 11.84 -0.89 -8.30
C TYR A 36 12.40 -2.24 -7.86
N VAL A 37 11.61 -3.04 -7.17
CA VAL A 37 12.03 -4.36 -6.69
C VAL A 37 12.47 -5.24 -7.85
N LEU A 38 11.71 -5.28 -8.94
CA LEU A 38 12.02 -6.09 -10.11
C LEU A 38 13.29 -5.59 -10.80
N SER A 39 13.53 -4.27 -10.82
CA SER A 39 14.71 -3.69 -11.46
C SER A 39 16.01 -4.03 -10.73
N GLN A 40 15.93 -4.43 -9.46
CA GLN A 40 17.12 -4.80 -8.67
C GLN A 40 17.61 -6.23 -8.93
N GLY A 41 16.97 -6.97 -9.82
CA GLY A 41 17.43 -8.31 -10.18
C GLY A 41 17.24 -9.35 -9.08
N LEU A 42 16.21 -9.20 -8.26
CA LEU A 42 15.96 -10.07 -7.10
C LEU A 42 15.55 -11.50 -7.48
N LEU A 43 15.35 -11.79 -8.77
CA LEU A 43 14.86 -13.09 -9.23
C LEU A 43 15.94 -13.95 -9.90
N ASP A 44 17.23 -13.60 -9.71
CA ASP A 44 18.33 -14.21 -10.44
C ASP A 44 18.71 -15.62 -9.96
N THR A 45 18.36 -15.98 -8.72
CA THR A 45 18.62 -17.31 -8.15
C THR A 45 17.36 -17.89 -7.53
N ALA A 46 17.35 -19.23 -7.34
CA ALA A 46 16.21 -19.90 -6.72
C ALA A 46 15.99 -19.42 -5.27
N LEU A 47 17.06 -19.17 -4.52
CA LEU A 47 16.96 -18.64 -3.16
C LEU A 47 16.41 -17.22 -3.17
N ASP A 48 16.89 -16.40 -4.10
CA ASP A 48 16.39 -15.04 -4.26
C ASP A 48 14.93 -15.04 -4.67
N LEU A 49 14.52 -15.99 -5.52
CA LEU A 49 13.12 -16.14 -5.90
C LEU A 49 12.24 -16.43 -4.67
N TYR A 50 12.68 -17.35 -3.81
CA TYR A 50 11.93 -17.69 -2.61
C TYR A 50 11.79 -16.47 -1.69
N GLN A 51 12.89 -15.77 -1.47
CA GLN A 51 12.89 -14.55 -0.64
C GLN A 51 12.02 -13.45 -1.27
N ALA A 52 12.07 -13.33 -2.59
CA ALA A 52 11.26 -12.36 -3.31
C ALA A 52 9.76 -12.67 -3.17
N LEU A 53 9.36 -13.94 -3.23
CA LEU A 53 7.96 -14.33 -3.03
C LEU A 53 7.49 -14.02 -1.61
N ASP A 54 8.34 -14.24 -0.61
CA ASP A 54 8.02 -13.87 0.77
C ASP A 54 7.84 -12.35 0.90
N LEU A 55 8.74 -11.58 0.29
CA LEU A 55 8.64 -10.13 0.26
C LEU A 55 7.36 -9.67 -0.45
N VAL A 56 7.03 -10.29 -1.60
CA VAL A 56 5.80 -10.01 -2.33
C VAL A 56 4.59 -10.17 -1.42
N ASN A 57 4.51 -11.27 -0.68
CA ASN A 57 3.39 -11.53 0.21
C ASN A 57 3.30 -10.50 1.33
N ARG A 58 4.43 -10.12 1.91
CA ARG A 58 4.46 -9.12 3.00
C ARG A 58 4.02 -7.75 2.48
N VAL A 59 4.52 -7.34 1.32
CA VAL A 59 4.16 -6.06 0.71
C VAL A 59 2.67 -6.04 0.35
N ARG A 60 2.16 -7.13 -0.22
CA ARG A 60 0.75 -7.23 -0.56
C ARG A 60 -0.12 -7.06 0.69
N LEU A 61 0.21 -7.78 1.78
CA LEU A 61 -0.54 -7.68 3.02
C LEU A 61 -0.47 -6.27 3.61
N PHE A 62 0.71 -5.65 3.51
CA PHE A 62 0.88 -4.27 3.98
C PHE A 62 -0.07 -3.32 3.23
N PHE A 63 -0.09 -3.38 1.90
CA PHE A 63 -0.94 -2.48 1.12
C PHE A 63 -2.42 -2.80 1.28
N ASP A 64 -2.80 -4.07 1.45
CA ASP A 64 -4.18 -4.44 1.72
C ASP A 64 -4.66 -3.85 3.04
N LYS A 65 -3.84 -3.95 4.09
CA LYS A 65 -4.15 -3.35 5.39
C LYS A 65 -4.19 -1.84 5.32
N ALA A 66 -3.24 -1.23 4.60
CA ALA A 66 -3.22 0.21 4.43
C ALA A 66 -4.50 0.71 3.76
N ALA A 67 -4.95 0.04 2.70
CA ALA A 67 -6.19 0.39 2.01
C ALA A 67 -7.40 0.27 2.94
N TYR A 68 -7.46 -0.80 3.73
CA TYR A 68 -8.55 -1.01 4.68
C TYR A 68 -8.61 0.11 5.72
N TYR A 69 -7.48 0.44 6.33
CA TYR A 69 -7.47 1.48 7.38
C TYR A 69 -7.71 2.87 6.82
N ILE A 70 -7.26 3.15 5.60
CA ILE A 70 -7.59 4.41 4.93
C ILE A 70 -9.10 4.51 4.71
N ALA A 71 -9.75 3.44 4.27
CA ALA A 71 -11.19 3.40 4.09
C ALA A 71 -11.92 3.62 5.42
N VAL A 72 -11.46 2.98 6.50
CA VAL A 72 -12.01 3.20 7.83
C VAL A 72 -11.88 4.67 8.24
N GLY A 73 -10.72 5.27 7.96
CA GLY A 73 -10.50 6.69 8.24
C GLY A 73 -11.47 7.59 7.50
N TYR A 74 -11.76 7.28 6.23
CA TYR A 74 -12.76 8.03 5.46
C TYR A 74 -14.16 7.90 6.06
N GLU A 75 -14.55 6.70 6.45
CA GLU A 75 -15.86 6.48 7.08
C GLU A 75 -15.99 7.25 8.39
N ASN A 76 -14.93 7.27 9.20
CA ASN A 76 -14.94 7.98 10.48
C ASN A 76 -14.83 9.50 10.31
N GLY A 77 -14.27 9.96 9.20
CA GLY A 77 -14.10 11.38 8.92
C GLY A 77 -15.33 12.06 8.34
N THR A 78 -16.33 11.29 7.99
CA THR A 78 -17.60 11.80 7.48
C THR A 78 -18.66 11.75 8.58
#